data_1c1e9b4a7b1ad5f749a7febce304564a
#
_entry.id   1c1e9b4a7b1ad5f749a7febce304564a
#
_cell.length_a   1.000
_cell.length_b   1.000
_cell.length_c   1.000
_cell.angle_alpha   90.00
_cell.angle_beta   90.00
_cell.angle_gamma   90.00
#
_symmetry.space_group_name_H-M   'P 1'
#
loop_
_entity.id
_entity.type
_entity.pdbx_description
1 polymer ?
#
loop_
_entity_poly.entity_id
_entity_poly.type
_entity_poly.pdbx_seq_one_letter_code
_entity_poly.pdbx_strand_id
1 'polypeptide(L)'
;IVNDNEMSIAEDHGGMYGTLTRLRATGGKGGPNLFMAFGLDYRYVEAGNDVFALIEAFEQVKDTDHPVVVHIHTRKGLGLPPAKESAEARDSGIPMEGDAAVAAEDSMVFEGRHEANHWQDPDSTTGRPLGARKHYGSMAMAALEPRFATEPGLVVISPATPGSNGITRAFRERAGRHYVDTGIAEEHAVAFASGIARAGGRPVLATSATFFQRTFDQLQQELSLNGTPVTLLDFGGGLSGADNTHSGAFDIAMFGNIPGLTCLAPTSGRAFLDMLAWSTSQSNTSPVVIRVPGDTILNRERSGDLPGDAQDVTDMGSADDTCSN
;
A
#
# COMPACT_ATOMS: atom_id res chain seq x y z
N ILE A 1 15.87 -4.40 17.28
CA ILE A 1 14.74 -5.29 17.63
C ILE A 1 14.05 -5.70 16.36
N VAL A 2 13.82 -7.01 16.19
CA VAL A 2 12.95 -7.58 15.15
C VAL A 2 11.64 -7.99 15.84
N ASN A 3 10.59 -7.24 15.63
CA ASN A 3 9.26 -7.60 16.10
C ASN A 3 8.59 -8.47 15.02
N ASP A 4 8.68 -9.78 15.20
CA ASP A 4 8.13 -10.77 14.30
C ASP A 4 6.74 -11.19 14.79
N ASN A 5 5.72 -10.73 14.11
CA ASN A 5 4.32 -11.04 14.39
C ASN A 5 3.67 -11.88 13.27
N GLU A 6 4.48 -12.59 12.50
CA GLU A 6 4.08 -13.48 11.42
C GLU A 6 3.40 -12.81 10.22
N MET A 7 3.43 -11.48 10.15
CA MET A 7 2.84 -10.77 9.04
C MET A 7 3.50 -9.40 8.82
N SER A 8 3.29 -8.85 7.64
CA SER A 8 3.54 -7.45 7.33
C SER A 8 2.34 -6.58 7.79
N ILE A 9 2.03 -5.52 7.06
CA ILE A 9 0.75 -4.81 7.17
C ILE A 9 -0.35 -5.69 6.57
N ALA A 10 -0.07 -6.31 5.43
CA ALA A 10 -0.89 -7.31 4.76
C ALA A 10 -0.24 -8.71 4.89
N GLU A 11 -0.40 -9.55 3.89
CA GLU A 11 0.13 -10.92 3.86
C GLU A 11 1.66 -10.95 3.86
N ASP A 12 2.23 -12.04 4.38
CA ASP A 12 3.66 -12.31 4.31
C ASP A 12 4.12 -12.52 2.87
N HIS A 13 5.25 -11.91 2.51
CA HIS A 13 5.90 -12.13 1.22
C HIS A 13 7.39 -11.81 1.28
N GLY A 14 8.14 -12.40 0.36
CA GLY A 14 9.59 -12.22 0.25
C GLY A 14 10.42 -13.18 1.10
N GLY A 15 11.72 -13.23 0.81
CA GLY A 15 12.62 -14.24 1.35
C GLY A 15 12.92 -14.15 2.85
N MET A 16 12.76 -12.98 3.45
CA MET A 16 13.01 -12.79 4.88
C MET A 16 12.02 -13.56 5.74
N TYR A 17 10.74 -13.59 5.36
CA TYR A 17 9.69 -14.26 6.13
C TYR A 17 9.92 -15.76 6.27
N GLY A 18 10.34 -16.44 5.21
CA GLY A 18 10.74 -17.85 5.29
C GLY A 18 11.90 -18.09 6.26
N THR A 19 12.81 -17.14 6.39
CA THR A 19 13.92 -17.21 7.37
C THR A 19 13.39 -17.00 8.78
N LEU A 20 12.52 -16.00 9.02
CA LEU A 20 11.91 -15.74 10.33
C LEU A 20 11.05 -16.93 10.78
N THR A 21 10.23 -17.49 9.89
CA THR A 21 9.43 -18.69 10.17
C THR A 21 10.30 -19.86 10.66
N ARG A 22 11.43 -20.12 10.00
CA ARG A 22 12.38 -21.16 10.41
C ARG A 22 13.00 -20.85 11.77
N LEU A 23 13.33 -19.60 12.05
CA LEU A 23 13.88 -19.18 13.34
C LEU A 23 12.85 -19.37 14.46
N ARG A 24 11.59 -19.02 14.26
CA ARG A 24 10.49 -19.30 15.20
C ARG A 24 10.37 -20.80 15.46
N ALA A 25 10.24 -21.59 14.43
CA ALA A 25 10.08 -23.06 14.52
C ALA A 25 11.23 -23.76 15.27
N THR A 26 12.40 -23.14 15.32
CA THR A 26 13.58 -23.70 16.01
C THR A 26 13.90 -23.01 17.35
N GLY A 27 13.03 -22.10 17.82
CA GLY A 27 13.30 -21.30 19.02
C GLY A 27 14.60 -20.50 18.91
N GLY A 28 14.88 -19.97 17.71
CA GLY A 28 16.10 -19.23 17.42
C GLY A 28 17.37 -20.07 17.24
N LYS A 29 17.28 -21.40 17.33
CA LYS A 29 18.45 -22.32 17.32
C LYS A 29 18.76 -22.91 15.94
N GLY A 30 18.24 -22.37 14.88
CA GLY A 30 18.32 -22.91 13.51
C GLY A 30 19.71 -22.86 12.84
N GLY A 31 20.79 -22.72 13.56
CA GLY A 31 22.15 -22.58 13.02
C GLY A 31 22.45 -21.15 12.54
N PRO A 32 23.49 -20.95 11.70
CA PRO A 32 23.79 -19.63 11.18
C PRO A 32 22.57 -19.02 10.47
N ASN A 33 22.19 -17.82 10.87
CA ASN A 33 21.05 -17.13 10.31
C ASN A 33 21.46 -15.83 9.60
N LEU A 34 20.50 -15.15 8.95
CA LEU A 34 20.74 -13.92 8.22
C LEU A 34 21.44 -12.86 9.07
N PHE A 35 21.04 -12.68 10.31
CA PHE A 35 21.60 -11.65 11.19
C PHE A 35 23.06 -11.97 11.57
N MET A 36 23.34 -13.22 11.88
CA MET A 36 24.70 -13.69 12.18
C MET A 36 25.62 -13.60 10.95
N ALA A 37 25.07 -13.76 9.74
CA ALA A 37 25.84 -13.58 8.50
C ALA A 37 26.31 -12.12 8.29
N PHE A 38 25.63 -11.15 8.91
CA PHE A 38 26.06 -9.75 8.94
C PHE A 38 26.96 -9.41 10.15
N GLY A 39 27.42 -10.41 10.90
CA GLY A 39 28.27 -10.21 12.08
C GLY A 39 27.53 -9.67 13.29
N LEU A 40 26.20 -9.82 13.34
CA LEU A 40 25.38 -9.39 14.46
C LEU A 40 25.17 -10.56 15.44
N ASP A 41 25.26 -10.31 16.73
CA ASP A 41 24.81 -11.27 17.72
C ASP A 41 23.26 -11.38 17.65
N TYR A 42 22.76 -12.57 17.95
CA TYR A 42 21.34 -12.87 17.80
C TYR A 42 20.76 -13.54 19.03
N ARG A 43 19.61 -13.03 19.46
CA ARG A 43 18.82 -13.56 20.57
C ARG A 43 17.37 -13.66 20.17
N TYR A 44 16.76 -14.80 20.48
CA TYR A 44 15.33 -15.05 20.24
C TYR A 44 14.54 -15.02 21.54
N VAL A 45 13.34 -14.44 21.50
CA VAL A 45 12.39 -14.36 22.62
C VAL A 45 11.04 -14.85 22.12
N GLU A 46 10.63 -16.05 22.54
CA GLU A 46 9.34 -16.65 22.16
C GLU A 46 8.15 -15.87 22.72
N ALA A 47 8.21 -15.48 24.00
CA ALA A 47 7.12 -14.77 24.68
C ALA A 47 7.20 -13.25 24.47
N GLY A 48 7.20 -12.78 23.22
CA GLY A 48 7.39 -11.38 22.88
C GLY A 48 6.26 -10.42 23.30
N ASN A 49 5.10 -10.94 23.70
CA ASN A 49 4.03 -10.15 24.31
C ASN A 49 4.08 -10.14 25.85
N ASP A 50 5.01 -10.85 26.47
CA ASP A 50 5.22 -10.83 27.91
C ASP A 50 6.29 -9.78 28.27
N VAL A 51 5.87 -8.77 29.02
CA VAL A 51 6.75 -7.68 29.43
C VAL A 51 7.92 -8.14 30.33
N PHE A 52 7.74 -9.17 31.14
CA PHE A 52 8.80 -9.69 31.97
C PHE A 52 9.86 -10.45 31.18
N ALA A 53 9.43 -11.24 30.20
CA ALA A 53 10.34 -11.90 29.26
C ALA A 53 11.15 -10.88 28.44
N LEU A 54 10.54 -9.76 28.05
CA LEU A 54 11.23 -8.67 27.36
C LEU A 54 12.26 -7.98 28.27
N ILE A 55 11.89 -7.68 29.51
CA ILE A 55 12.82 -7.09 30.49
C ILE A 55 14.03 -8.00 30.69
N GLU A 56 13.80 -9.29 30.91
CA GLU A 56 14.88 -10.26 31.04
C GLU A 56 15.80 -10.29 29.82
N ALA A 57 15.22 -10.30 28.61
CA ALA A 57 15.99 -10.32 27.36
C ALA A 57 16.83 -9.04 27.20
N PHE A 58 16.28 -7.88 27.51
CA PHE A 58 17.00 -6.61 27.41
C PHE A 58 18.05 -6.44 28.48
N GLU A 59 17.81 -6.90 29.72
CA GLU A 59 18.81 -6.93 30.81
C GLU A 59 20.07 -7.70 30.38
N GLN A 60 19.92 -8.75 29.58
CA GLN A 60 21.04 -9.58 29.12
C GLN A 60 21.84 -8.94 27.98
N VAL A 61 21.35 -7.91 27.32
CA VAL A 61 22.02 -7.27 26.18
C VAL A 61 22.29 -5.77 26.38
N LYS A 62 21.78 -5.16 27.45
CA LYS A 62 21.87 -3.70 27.65
C LYS A 62 23.31 -3.16 27.77
N ASP A 63 24.24 -3.98 28.23
CA ASP A 63 25.62 -3.60 28.52
C ASP A 63 26.61 -4.14 27.44
N THR A 64 26.08 -4.64 26.30
CA THR A 64 26.93 -5.08 25.19
C THR A 64 27.60 -3.89 24.50
N ASP A 65 28.84 -4.08 24.08
CA ASP A 65 29.63 -3.08 23.36
C ASP A 65 29.55 -3.21 21.82
N HIS A 66 28.70 -4.11 21.37
CA HIS A 66 28.50 -4.41 19.93
C HIS A 66 27.00 -4.57 19.63
N PRO A 67 26.59 -4.46 18.35
CA PRO A 67 25.19 -4.57 17.97
C PRO A 67 24.65 -5.99 18.13
N VAL A 68 23.47 -6.09 18.74
CA VAL A 68 22.75 -7.35 19.00
C VAL A 68 21.36 -7.26 18.38
N VAL A 69 20.91 -8.30 17.71
CA VAL A 69 19.54 -8.45 17.27
C VAL A 69 18.74 -9.20 18.31
N VAL A 70 17.74 -8.55 18.87
CA VAL A 70 16.72 -9.19 19.71
C VAL A 70 15.48 -9.44 18.84
N HIS A 71 15.26 -10.71 18.49
CA HIS A 71 14.12 -11.18 17.69
C HIS A 71 13.03 -11.62 18.64
N ILE A 72 11.95 -10.87 18.70
CA ILE A 72 10.81 -11.15 19.56
C ILE A 72 9.65 -11.69 18.72
N HIS A 73 9.08 -12.82 19.14
CA HIS A 73 7.88 -13.37 18.53
C HIS A 73 6.66 -12.80 19.25
N THR A 74 5.82 -12.09 18.51
CA THR A 74 4.64 -11.43 19.07
C THR A 74 3.38 -11.86 18.33
N ARG A 75 2.24 -11.70 18.98
CA ARG A 75 0.93 -11.82 18.35
C ARG A 75 0.33 -10.43 18.15
N LYS A 76 0.14 -10.04 16.90
CA LYS A 76 -0.44 -8.74 16.55
C LYS A 76 -1.85 -8.61 17.09
N GLY A 77 -2.15 -7.49 17.75
CA GLY A 77 -3.47 -7.22 18.31
C GLY A 77 -3.86 -8.07 19.51
N LEU A 78 -2.90 -8.72 20.19
CA LEU A 78 -3.17 -9.44 21.43
C LEU A 78 -3.78 -8.49 22.48
N GLY A 79 -4.90 -8.90 23.09
CA GLY A 79 -5.63 -8.09 24.09
C GLY A 79 -6.70 -7.17 23.49
N LEU A 80 -6.77 -6.99 22.17
CA LEU A 80 -7.93 -6.35 21.56
C LEU A 80 -9.11 -7.34 21.51
N PRO A 81 -10.35 -6.89 21.79
CA PRO A 81 -11.51 -7.72 21.55
C PRO A 81 -11.55 -8.12 20.08
N PRO A 82 -12.02 -9.35 19.75
CA PRO A 82 -12.20 -9.74 18.36
C PRO A 82 -13.07 -8.69 17.67
N ALA A 83 -12.59 -8.15 16.54
CA ALA A 83 -13.37 -7.25 15.73
C ALA A 83 -14.67 -7.97 15.37
N LYS A 84 -15.82 -7.38 15.69
CA LYS A 84 -17.07 -7.83 15.10
C LYS A 84 -16.84 -7.77 13.60
N GLU A 85 -17.05 -8.88 12.91
CA GLU A 85 -16.83 -9.12 11.49
C GLU A 85 -16.70 -7.84 10.66
N SER A 86 -15.51 -7.57 10.13
CA SER A 86 -15.33 -6.44 9.24
C SER A 86 -16.28 -6.60 8.04
N ALA A 87 -16.79 -5.50 7.50
CA ALA A 87 -17.63 -5.53 6.30
C ALA A 87 -16.94 -6.27 5.14
N GLU A 88 -15.60 -6.28 5.11
CA GLU A 88 -14.77 -6.97 4.13
C GLU A 88 -14.85 -8.52 4.26
N ALA A 89 -14.98 -9.06 5.47
CA ALA A 89 -15.19 -10.49 5.67
C ALA A 89 -16.55 -10.95 5.12
N ARG A 90 -17.54 -10.06 5.10
CA ARG A 90 -18.87 -10.35 4.53
C ARG A 90 -18.92 -10.26 3.01
N ASP A 91 -18.05 -9.45 2.40
CA ASP A 91 -18.07 -9.20 0.95
C ASP A 91 -17.27 -10.27 0.16
N SER A 92 -16.47 -11.08 0.83
CA SER A 92 -15.67 -12.13 0.17
C SER A 92 -16.52 -13.28 -0.43
N GLY A 93 -17.75 -13.49 0.07
CA GLY A 93 -18.71 -14.46 -0.50
C GLY A 93 -18.24 -15.90 -0.68
N ILE A 94 -17.04 -16.25 -0.18
CA ILE A 94 -16.43 -17.56 -0.36
C ILE A 94 -16.66 -18.35 0.92
N PRO A 95 -17.44 -19.45 0.88
CA PRO A 95 -17.49 -20.39 1.99
C PRO A 95 -16.12 -21.08 2.09
N MET A 96 -15.42 -20.88 3.19
CA MET A 96 -14.18 -21.60 3.48
C MET A 96 -14.50 -22.68 4.53
N GLU A 97 -14.11 -23.92 4.27
CA GLU A 97 -14.27 -25.04 5.18
C GLU A 97 -12.91 -25.52 5.71
N GLY A 98 -12.87 -25.90 7.00
CA GLY A 98 -11.71 -26.53 7.65
C GLY A 98 -10.61 -25.59 8.09
N ASP A 99 -9.38 -26.12 8.24
CA ASP A 99 -8.21 -25.41 8.79
C ASP A 99 -7.81 -24.17 7.96
N ALA A 100 -8.11 -24.16 6.66
CA ALA A 100 -7.90 -23.00 5.79
C ALA A 100 -8.84 -21.84 6.11
N ALA A 101 -10.05 -22.12 6.60
CA ALA A 101 -10.99 -21.09 7.03
C ALA A 101 -10.49 -20.39 8.31
N VAL A 102 -9.96 -21.18 9.25
CA VAL A 102 -9.40 -20.64 10.52
C VAL A 102 -8.18 -19.76 10.25
N ALA A 103 -7.29 -20.19 9.34
CA ALA A 103 -6.12 -19.39 8.97
C ALA A 103 -6.49 -18.10 8.23
N ALA A 104 -7.52 -18.13 7.39
CA ALA A 104 -8.03 -16.95 6.69
C ALA A 104 -8.78 -16.00 7.62
N GLU A 105 -9.57 -16.53 8.56
CA GLU A 105 -10.21 -15.75 9.62
C GLU A 105 -9.17 -15.05 10.52
N ASP A 106 -8.13 -15.76 10.93
CA ASP A 106 -7.04 -15.18 11.71
C ASP A 106 -6.30 -14.09 10.92
N SER A 107 -6.01 -14.30 9.64
CA SER A 107 -5.36 -13.30 8.77
C SER A 107 -6.22 -12.03 8.59
N MET A 108 -7.52 -12.17 8.30
CA MET A 108 -8.43 -11.03 8.17
C MET A 108 -8.62 -10.27 9.48
N VAL A 109 -8.64 -10.98 10.61
CA VAL A 109 -8.67 -10.38 11.95
C VAL A 109 -7.40 -9.55 12.19
N PHE A 110 -6.24 -9.98 11.69
CA PHE A 110 -4.99 -9.25 11.85
C PHE A 110 -4.92 -7.99 10.98
N GLU A 111 -5.35 -8.00 9.73
CA GLU A 111 -5.44 -6.79 8.90
C GLU A 111 -6.39 -5.76 9.51
N GLY A 112 -7.59 -6.17 9.91
CA GLY A 112 -8.55 -5.30 10.57
C GLY A 112 -8.04 -4.75 11.91
N ARG A 113 -7.24 -5.51 12.66
CA ARG A 113 -6.60 -5.03 13.89
C ARG A 113 -5.48 -4.03 13.61
N HIS A 114 -4.73 -4.18 12.52
CA HIS A 114 -3.74 -3.18 12.12
C HIS A 114 -4.43 -1.86 11.76
N GLU A 115 -5.48 -1.90 10.97
CA GLU A 115 -6.28 -0.72 10.61
C GLU A 115 -6.87 -0.05 11.85
N ALA A 116 -7.48 -0.80 12.77
CA ALA A 116 -8.05 -0.26 13.99
C ALA A 116 -7.00 0.41 14.90
N ASN A 117 -5.79 -0.14 14.96
CA ASN A 117 -4.71 0.44 15.77
C ASN A 117 -4.09 1.68 15.14
N HIS A 118 -4.02 1.75 13.82
CA HIS A 118 -3.32 2.82 13.13
C HIS A 118 -4.22 4.02 12.84
N TRP A 119 -5.51 3.79 12.61
CA TRP A 119 -6.39 4.80 12.06
C TRP A 119 -7.48 5.25 13.00
N GLN A 120 -7.75 4.56 14.10
CA GLN A 120 -8.94 4.84 14.93
C GLN A 120 -10.17 5.16 14.06
N ASP A 121 -10.29 4.49 12.90
CA ASP A 121 -11.35 4.78 11.96
C ASP A 121 -12.66 4.21 12.54
N PRO A 122 -13.55 5.06 13.05
CA PRO A 122 -14.82 4.60 13.59
C PRO A 122 -15.72 3.98 12.50
N ASP A 123 -15.36 4.14 11.24
CA ASP A 123 -16.22 3.78 10.11
C ASP A 123 -16.22 2.29 9.80
N SER A 124 -15.13 1.57 10.07
CA SER A 124 -15.07 0.12 9.89
C SER A 124 -15.98 -0.67 10.84
N THR A 125 -16.37 -0.08 11.98
CA THR A 125 -17.21 -0.70 13.01
C THR A 125 -18.65 -0.21 13.05
N THR A 126 -18.97 0.89 12.37
CA THR A 126 -20.25 1.61 12.54
C THR A 126 -21.20 1.50 11.34
N GLY A 127 -20.80 0.82 10.27
CA GLY A 127 -21.64 0.73 9.04
C GLY A 127 -21.72 2.06 8.27
N ARG A 128 -20.82 3.01 8.53
CA ARG A 128 -20.70 4.23 7.74
C ARG A 128 -20.23 3.92 6.33
N PRO A 129 -20.54 4.76 5.35
CA PRO A 129 -20.04 4.63 4.00
C PRO A 129 -18.50 4.68 3.97
N LEU A 130 -17.89 3.94 3.06
CA LEU A 130 -16.44 3.95 2.86
C LEU A 130 -15.90 5.38 2.71
N GLY A 131 -14.78 5.69 3.34
CA GLY A 131 -14.05 6.93 3.11
C GLY A 131 -13.50 7.02 1.68
N ALA A 132 -13.09 8.21 1.24
CA ALA A 132 -12.71 8.48 -0.14
C ALA A 132 -11.60 7.55 -0.64
N ARG A 133 -10.59 7.25 0.18
CA ARG A 133 -9.47 6.37 -0.22
C ARG A 133 -9.96 4.98 -0.63
N LYS A 134 -10.74 4.32 0.22
CA LYS A 134 -11.30 2.99 -0.07
C LYS A 134 -12.31 3.05 -1.22
N HIS A 135 -13.15 4.08 -1.26
CA HIS A 135 -14.14 4.26 -2.31
C HIS A 135 -13.50 4.38 -3.70
N TYR A 136 -12.63 5.36 -3.89
CA TYR A 136 -12.00 5.59 -5.21
C TYR A 136 -10.98 4.49 -5.57
N GLY A 137 -10.31 3.90 -4.58
CA GLY A 137 -9.45 2.74 -4.82
C GLY A 137 -10.23 1.55 -5.35
N SER A 138 -11.37 1.23 -4.74
CA SER A 138 -12.25 0.16 -5.24
C SER A 138 -12.81 0.48 -6.63
N MET A 139 -13.15 1.74 -6.92
CA MET A 139 -13.54 2.18 -8.27
C MET A 139 -12.43 1.97 -9.29
N ALA A 140 -11.19 2.34 -8.96
CA ALA A 140 -10.03 2.12 -9.81
C ALA A 140 -9.81 0.63 -10.10
N MET A 141 -9.86 -0.21 -9.06
CA MET A 141 -9.69 -1.66 -9.22
C MET A 141 -10.80 -2.27 -10.07
N ALA A 142 -12.05 -1.86 -9.86
CA ALA A 142 -13.18 -2.31 -10.69
C ALA A 142 -13.05 -1.91 -12.17
N ALA A 143 -12.42 -0.77 -12.46
CA ALA A 143 -12.16 -0.34 -13.83
C ALA A 143 -10.97 -1.08 -14.48
N LEU A 144 -9.96 -1.47 -13.71
CA LEU A 144 -8.76 -2.14 -14.21
C LEU A 144 -8.95 -3.65 -14.37
N GLU A 145 -9.64 -4.31 -13.43
CA GLU A 145 -9.77 -5.77 -13.38
C GLU A 145 -10.28 -6.42 -14.67
N PRO A 146 -11.34 -5.92 -15.35
CA PRO A 146 -11.80 -6.52 -16.59
C PRO A 146 -10.77 -6.50 -17.74
N ARG A 147 -9.82 -5.55 -17.69
CA ARG A 147 -8.78 -5.37 -18.70
C ARG A 147 -7.66 -6.40 -18.59
N PHE A 148 -7.49 -7.07 -17.46
CA PHE A 148 -6.47 -8.09 -17.26
C PHE A 148 -6.57 -9.26 -18.24
N ALA A 149 -7.79 -9.57 -18.70
CA ALA A 149 -8.01 -10.63 -19.67
C ALA A 149 -7.38 -10.34 -21.05
N THR A 150 -7.26 -9.07 -21.42
CA THR A 150 -6.77 -8.64 -22.75
C THR A 150 -5.46 -7.88 -22.69
N GLU A 151 -5.06 -7.41 -21.52
CA GLU A 151 -3.86 -6.60 -21.31
C GLU A 151 -2.90 -7.28 -20.32
N PRO A 152 -2.12 -8.28 -20.73
CA PRO A 152 -1.26 -9.08 -19.84
C PRO A 152 -0.15 -8.25 -19.16
N GLY A 153 0.17 -7.08 -19.69
CA GLY A 153 1.14 -6.14 -19.13
C GLY A 153 0.54 -5.09 -18.20
N LEU A 154 -0.78 -5.07 -17.99
CA LEU A 154 -1.42 -4.22 -17.00
C LEU A 154 -1.23 -4.83 -15.61
N VAL A 155 -0.53 -4.13 -14.70
CA VAL A 155 -0.17 -4.64 -13.37
C VAL A 155 -0.42 -3.57 -12.33
N VAL A 156 -1.11 -3.93 -11.26
CA VAL A 156 -1.28 -3.09 -10.06
C VAL A 156 -0.19 -3.43 -9.06
N ILE A 157 0.49 -2.41 -8.56
CA ILE A 157 1.55 -2.54 -7.57
C ILE A 157 1.14 -1.73 -6.34
N SER A 158 1.18 -2.34 -5.15
CA SER A 158 0.91 -1.61 -3.91
C SER A 158 1.90 -2.02 -2.82
N PRO A 159 2.84 -1.14 -2.44
CA PRO A 159 3.82 -1.46 -1.39
C PRO A 159 3.13 -1.52 -0.02
N ALA A 160 2.87 -2.72 0.48
CA ALA A 160 2.43 -3.08 1.82
C ALA A 160 1.10 -2.46 2.33
N THR A 161 0.45 -1.58 1.59
CA THR A 161 -0.74 -0.84 2.06
C THR A 161 -1.98 -0.99 1.16
N PRO A 162 -2.30 -2.20 0.67
CA PRO A 162 -3.42 -2.37 -0.26
C PRO A 162 -4.78 -2.05 0.38
N GLY A 163 -5.06 -2.54 1.59
CA GLY A 163 -6.37 -2.44 2.23
C GLY A 163 -6.80 -1.00 2.50
N SER A 164 -5.90 -0.16 2.98
CA SER A 164 -6.17 1.27 3.23
C SER A 164 -6.50 2.06 1.95
N ASN A 165 -6.07 1.56 0.79
CA ASN A 165 -6.29 2.16 -0.51
C ASN A 165 -7.40 1.46 -1.32
N GLY A 166 -8.26 0.67 -0.68
CA GLY A 166 -9.39 0.01 -1.34
C GLY A 166 -9.01 -1.14 -2.28
N ILE A 167 -7.75 -1.63 -2.20
CA ILE A 167 -7.28 -2.80 -2.95
C ILE A 167 -7.56 -4.03 -2.07
N THR A 168 -8.79 -4.52 -2.13
CA THR A 168 -9.27 -5.58 -1.25
C THR A 168 -8.55 -6.91 -1.46
N ARG A 169 -8.58 -7.78 -0.45
CA ARG A 169 -8.04 -9.13 -0.56
C ARG A 169 -8.68 -9.90 -1.71
N ALA A 170 -10.01 -9.85 -1.82
CA ALA A 170 -10.74 -10.51 -2.90
C ALA A 170 -10.29 -10.03 -4.29
N PHE A 171 -10.00 -8.73 -4.46
CA PHE A 171 -9.41 -8.23 -5.70
C PHE A 171 -8.01 -8.84 -5.93
N ARG A 172 -7.13 -8.82 -4.92
CA ARG A 172 -5.76 -9.34 -5.05
C ARG A 172 -5.73 -10.82 -5.46
N GLU A 173 -6.62 -11.64 -4.88
CA GLU A 173 -6.78 -13.05 -5.22
C GLU A 173 -7.22 -13.24 -6.68
N ARG A 174 -8.20 -12.48 -7.17
CA ARG A 174 -8.66 -12.55 -8.56
C ARG A 174 -7.65 -11.98 -9.56
N ALA A 175 -6.96 -10.92 -9.19
CA ALA A 175 -5.95 -10.29 -10.03
C ALA A 175 -4.74 -11.22 -10.28
N GLY A 176 -4.40 -12.08 -9.31
CA GLY A 176 -3.30 -13.02 -9.43
C GLY A 176 -1.99 -12.34 -9.87
N ARG A 177 -1.42 -12.74 -11.00
CA ARG A 177 -0.18 -12.16 -11.54
C ARG A 177 -0.26 -10.67 -11.90
N HIS A 178 -1.45 -10.09 -11.98
CA HIS A 178 -1.68 -8.67 -12.26
C HIS A 178 -1.64 -7.81 -10.99
N TYR A 179 -1.42 -8.41 -9.84
CA TYR A 179 -1.17 -7.70 -8.59
C TYR A 179 0.19 -8.09 -8.02
N VAL A 180 0.93 -7.10 -7.54
CA VAL A 180 2.23 -7.30 -6.87
C VAL A 180 2.29 -6.43 -5.63
N ASP A 181 2.60 -7.05 -4.50
CA ASP A 181 3.02 -6.36 -3.28
C ASP A 181 4.54 -6.43 -3.17
N THR A 182 5.19 -5.29 -3.06
CA THR A 182 6.65 -5.21 -2.94
C THR A 182 7.12 -5.18 -1.49
N GLY A 183 6.20 -5.28 -0.53
CA GLY A 183 6.50 -5.02 0.87
C GLY A 183 6.66 -3.53 1.16
N ILE A 184 7.17 -3.20 2.36
CA ILE A 184 7.50 -1.81 2.74
C ILE A 184 8.79 -1.41 2.00
N ALA A 185 8.68 -1.28 0.69
CA ALA A 185 9.79 -1.00 -0.22
C ALA A 185 9.30 -0.13 -1.40
N GLU A 186 8.84 1.07 -1.10
CA GLU A 186 8.26 1.99 -2.06
C GLU A 186 9.26 2.39 -3.15
N GLU A 187 10.52 2.56 -2.80
CA GLU A 187 11.61 2.86 -3.73
C GLU A 187 11.77 1.73 -4.77
N HIS A 188 11.74 0.48 -4.30
CA HIS A 188 11.76 -0.68 -5.19
C HIS A 188 10.50 -0.75 -6.05
N ALA A 189 9.33 -0.42 -5.51
CA ALA A 189 8.07 -0.42 -6.24
C ALA A 189 8.11 0.51 -7.47
N VAL A 190 8.71 1.70 -7.34
CA VAL A 190 8.90 2.63 -8.47
C VAL A 190 9.85 2.06 -9.51
N ALA A 191 11.02 1.56 -9.10
CA ALA A 191 11.99 0.94 -10.01
C ALA A 191 11.40 -0.28 -10.72
N PHE A 192 10.65 -1.12 -10.00
CA PHE A 192 9.96 -2.29 -10.54
C PHE A 192 8.89 -1.88 -11.56
N ALA A 193 8.07 -0.86 -11.25
CA ALA A 193 7.09 -0.31 -12.18
C ALA A 193 7.77 0.22 -13.48
N SER A 194 8.89 0.94 -13.35
CA SER A 194 9.67 1.38 -14.50
C SER A 194 10.11 0.21 -15.37
N GLY A 195 10.60 -0.88 -14.76
CA GLY A 195 11.00 -2.09 -15.48
C GLY A 195 9.85 -2.72 -16.26
N ILE A 196 8.65 -2.81 -15.67
CA ILE A 196 7.44 -3.30 -16.36
C ILE A 196 7.09 -2.39 -17.55
N ALA A 197 7.10 -1.08 -17.34
CA ALA A 197 6.78 -0.11 -18.40
C ALA A 197 7.78 -0.19 -19.56
N ARG A 198 9.07 -0.33 -19.27
CA ARG A 198 10.11 -0.52 -20.31
C ARG A 198 9.96 -1.84 -21.09
N ALA A 199 9.38 -2.83 -20.47
CA ALA A 199 9.02 -4.09 -21.15
C ALA A 199 7.71 -4.01 -21.95
N GLY A 200 7.09 -2.81 -22.04
CA GLY A 200 5.85 -2.58 -22.78
C GLY A 200 4.57 -2.75 -21.95
N GLY A 201 4.71 -2.98 -20.66
CA GLY A 201 3.56 -3.07 -19.74
C GLY A 201 2.97 -1.71 -19.35
N ARG A 202 1.89 -1.75 -18.60
CA ARG A 202 1.17 -0.58 -18.08
C ARG A 202 0.99 -0.72 -16.55
N PRO A 203 2.03 -0.45 -15.77
CA PRO A 203 1.95 -0.55 -14.32
C PRO A 203 1.18 0.61 -13.71
N VAL A 204 0.39 0.30 -12.69
CA VAL A 204 -0.33 1.24 -11.82
C VAL A 204 0.21 1.06 -10.41
N LEU A 205 0.99 2.01 -9.93
CA LEU A 205 1.54 2.01 -8.57
C LEU A 205 0.63 2.82 -7.65
N ALA A 206 0.07 2.17 -6.64
CA ALA A 206 -0.92 2.72 -5.73
C ALA A 206 -0.38 2.75 -4.29
N THR A 207 -0.13 3.94 -3.75
CA THR A 207 0.28 4.12 -2.35
C THR A 207 -0.15 5.49 -1.81
N SER A 208 0.14 5.76 -0.54
CA SER A 208 -0.20 7.04 0.08
C SER A 208 0.82 8.12 -0.26
N ALA A 209 0.36 9.36 -0.36
CA ALA A 209 1.16 10.54 -0.61
C ALA A 209 2.41 10.61 0.28
N THR A 210 2.23 10.36 1.58
CA THR A 210 3.33 10.36 2.55
C THR A 210 4.44 9.36 2.20
N PHE A 211 4.10 8.23 1.59
CA PHE A 211 5.09 7.19 1.25
C PHE A 211 5.83 7.47 -0.04
N PHE A 212 5.27 8.27 -0.94
CA PHE A 212 5.98 8.75 -2.13
C PHE A 212 7.19 9.62 -1.80
N GLN A 213 7.28 10.22 -0.60
CA GLN A 213 8.46 10.97 -0.18
C GLN A 213 9.74 10.14 -0.23
N ARG A 214 9.65 8.85 0.09
CA ARG A 214 10.79 7.92 0.09
C ARG A 214 11.30 7.63 -1.32
N THR A 215 10.51 7.95 -2.35
CA THR A 215 10.74 7.54 -3.73
C THR A 215 11.18 8.69 -4.64
N PHE A 216 11.48 9.87 -4.08
CA PHE A 216 11.77 11.06 -4.88
C PHE A 216 12.89 10.83 -5.91
N ASP A 217 13.97 10.18 -5.48
CA ASP A 217 15.08 9.85 -6.37
C ASP A 217 14.66 8.88 -7.48
N GLN A 218 13.92 7.81 -7.13
CA GLN A 218 13.45 6.82 -8.09
C GLN A 218 12.43 7.40 -9.07
N LEU A 219 11.55 8.30 -8.62
CA LEU A 219 10.64 9.01 -9.51
C LEU A 219 11.40 9.83 -10.55
N GLN A 220 12.50 10.46 -10.15
CA GLN A 220 13.35 11.25 -11.03
C GLN A 220 14.20 10.35 -11.94
N GLN A 221 14.94 9.40 -11.37
CA GLN A 221 15.88 8.57 -12.11
C GLN A 221 15.17 7.53 -12.98
N GLU A 222 14.15 6.83 -12.44
CA GLU A 222 13.53 5.70 -13.12
C GLU A 222 12.37 6.11 -14.02
N LEU A 223 11.56 7.10 -13.62
CA LEU A 223 10.40 7.49 -14.39
C LEU A 223 10.68 8.69 -15.30
N SER A 224 11.17 9.79 -14.73
CA SER A 224 11.38 11.04 -15.45
C SER A 224 12.46 10.92 -16.51
N LEU A 225 13.69 10.56 -16.14
CA LEU A 225 14.80 10.40 -17.09
C LEU A 225 14.58 9.33 -18.14
N ASN A 226 13.93 8.24 -17.78
CA ASN A 226 13.62 7.15 -18.70
C ASN A 226 12.35 7.40 -19.53
N GLY A 227 11.53 8.39 -19.17
CA GLY A 227 10.26 8.67 -19.83
C GLY A 227 9.29 7.48 -19.81
N THR A 228 9.26 6.71 -18.71
CA THR A 228 8.49 5.46 -18.65
C THR A 228 7.02 5.72 -18.29
N PRO A 229 6.06 5.16 -19.05
CA PRO A 229 4.62 5.38 -18.83
C PRO A 229 4.10 4.56 -17.65
N VAL A 230 4.40 5.04 -16.44
CA VAL A 230 3.90 4.52 -15.16
C VAL A 230 2.77 5.40 -14.68
N THR A 231 1.66 4.82 -14.25
CA THR A 231 0.59 5.54 -13.57
C THR A 231 0.77 5.42 -12.06
N LEU A 232 0.87 6.56 -11.36
CA LEU A 232 0.95 6.65 -9.91
C LEU A 232 -0.42 7.06 -9.38
N LEU A 233 -1.01 6.30 -8.46
CA LEU A 233 -2.21 6.69 -7.72
C LEU A 233 -1.78 7.21 -6.36
N ASP A 234 -1.88 8.53 -6.18
CA ASP A 234 -1.49 9.23 -4.98
C ASP A 234 -2.69 9.36 -4.02
N PHE A 235 -2.73 8.48 -3.01
CA PHE A 235 -3.80 8.45 -2.03
C PHE A 235 -3.52 9.36 -0.83
N GLY A 236 -4.53 10.13 -0.44
CA GLY A 236 -4.44 11.02 0.71
C GLY A 236 -3.53 12.23 0.46
N GLY A 237 -3.45 12.68 -0.79
CA GLY A 237 -2.78 13.92 -1.17
C GLY A 237 -3.40 15.15 -0.50
N GLY A 238 -2.59 16.17 -0.23
CA GLY A 238 -3.00 17.41 0.42
C GLY A 238 -3.04 17.32 1.95
N LEU A 239 -3.73 18.29 2.56
CA LEU A 239 -3.88 18.35 4.01
C LEU A 239 -4.84 17.25 4.48
N SER A 240 -4.35 16.37 5.33
CA SER A 240 -5.17 15.37 6.01
C SER A 240 -5.39 15.82 7.45
N GLY A 241 -6.65 15.84 7.89
CA GLY A 241 -7.01 16.34 9.22
C GLY A 241 -6.77 15.37 10.37
N ALA A 242 -6.37 14.13 10.08
CA ALA A 242 -6.44 13.05 11.06
C ALA A 242 -5.08 12.59 11.61
N ASP A 243 -3.97 12.79 10.89
CA ASP A 243 -2.67 12.24 11.28
C ASP A 243 -1.52 13.13 10.82
N ASN A 244 -0.69 13.53 11.78
CA ASN A 244 0.50 14.35 11.51
C ASN A 244 1.60 13.58 10.74
N THR A 245 1.56 12.26 10.74
CA THR A 245 2.59 11.40 10.13
C THR A 245 2.23 10.92 8.73
N HIS A 246 0.95 10.96 8.35
CA HIS A 246 0.44 10.46 7.07
C HIS A 246 -0.25 11.57 6.25
N SER A 247 0.39 12.73 6.17
CA SER A 247 -0.10 13.88 5.42
C SER A 247 0.55 13.96 4.05
N GLY A 248 -0.21 14.35 3.04
CA GLY A 248 0.26 14.67 1.69
C GLY A 248 0.42 16.17 1.45
N ALA A 249 0.62 16.97 2.50
CA ALA A 249 0.65 18.44 2.40
C ALA A 249 1.71 19.00 1.41
N PHE A 250 2.73 18.19 1.09
CA PHE A 250 3.82 18.54 0.18
C PHE A 250 3.81 17.79 -1.14
N ASP A 251 2.77 16.99 -1.42
CA ASP A 251 2.70 16.15 -2.61
C ASP A 251 2.83 16.94 -3.92
N ILE A 252 2.08 18.04 -4.06
CA ILE A 252 2.14 18.91 -5.24
C ILE A 252 3.55 19.49 -5.44
N ALA A 253 4.16 19.99 -4.37
CA ALA A 253 5.51 20.57 -4.44
C ALA A 253 6.55 19.49 -4.80
N MET A 254 6.41 18.29 -4.26
CA MET A 254 7.29 17.16 -4.53
C MET A 254 7.19 16.71 -5.99
N PHE A 255 6.00 16.39 -6.45
CA PHE A 255 5.79 15.92 -7.83
C PHE A 255 6.05 17.01 -8.86
N GLY A 256 5.71 18.27 -8.55
CA GLY A 256 5.92 19.41 -9.44
C GLY A 256 7.40 19.74 -9.72
N ASN A 257 8.33 19.23 -8.91
CA ASN A 257 9.76 19.36 -9.13
C ASN A 257 10.38 18.24 -9.99
N ILE A 258 9.57 17.27 -10.44
CA ILE A 258 10.07 16.14 -11.25
C ILE A 258 9.77 16.43 -12.72
N PRO A 259 10.79 16.69 -13.55
CA PRO A 259 10.59 17.02 -14.97
C PRO A 259 9.87 15.90 -15.73
N GLY A 260 8.94 16.25 -16.61
CA GLY A 260 8.24 15.27 -17.46
C GLY A 260 7.22 14.40 -16.75
N LEU A 261 7.00 14.58 -15.44
CA LEU A 261 5.92 13.94 -14.70
C LEU A 261 4.62 14.75 -14.84
N THR A 262 3.60 14.16 -15.45
CA THR A 262 2.28 14.78 -15.56
C THR A 262 1.51 14.63 -14.25
N CYS A 263 1.10 15.76 -13.65
CA CYS A 263 0.32 15.76 -12.41
C CYS A 263 -1.15 16.06 -12.70
N LEU A 264 -2.04 15.14 -12.32
CA LEU A 264 -3.49 15.25 -12.50
C LEU A 264 -4.22 15.27 -11.16
N ALA A 265 -5.22 16.14 -11.04
CA ALA A 265 -6.04 16.29 -9.85
C ALA A 265 -7.53 16.26 -10.23
N PRO A 266 -8.15 15.09 -10.36
CA PRO A 266 -9.54 14.95 -10.75
C PRO A 266 -10.49 15.57 -9.70
N THR A 267 -11.56 16.21 -10.18
CA THR A 267 -12.57 16.89 -9.34
C THR A 267 -13.84 16.07 -9.17
N SER A 268 -13.87 14.86 -9.74
CA SER A 268 -14.96 13.88 -9.58
C SER A 268 -14.45 12.46 -9.80
N GLY A 269 -15.24 11.47 -9.37
CA GLY A 269 -14.95 10.06 -9.65
C GLY A 269 -14.98 9.74 -11.14
N ARG A 270 -15.85 10.42 -11.91
CA ARG A 270 -15.87 10.30 -13.37
C ARG A 270 -14.56 10.77 -13.98
N ALA A 271 -14.12 11.98 -13.65
CA ALA A 271 -12.86 12.53 -14.12
C ALA A 271 -11.68 11.64 -13.69
N PHE A 272 -11.72 11.10 -12.47
CA PHE A 272 -10.70 10.17 -11.99
C PHE A 272 -10.60 8.92 -12.86
N LEU A 273 -11.73 8.29 -13.21
CA LEU A 273 -11.73 7.10 -14.07
C LEU A 273 -11.29 7.43 -15.51
N ASP A 274 -11.69 8.57 -16.05
CA ASP A 274 -11.27 9.01 -17.37
C ASP A 274 -9.75 9.26 -17.43
N MET A 275 -9.18 9.91 -16.41
CA MET A 275 -7.72 10.11 -16.26
C MET A 275 -6.99 8.78 -16.09
N LEU A 276 -7.53 7.85 -15.30
CA LEU A 276 -6.96 6.50 -15.12
C LEU A 276 -6.97 5.72 -16.44
N ALA A 277 -8.07 5.76 -17.18
CA ALA A 277 -8.18 5.11 -18.49
C ALA A 277 -7.15 5.67 -19.47
N TRP A 278 -7.00 7.01 -19.53
CA TRP A 278 -6.02 7.66 -20.38
C TRP A 278 -4.59 7.32 -19.97
N SER A 279 -4.24 7.47 -18.69
CA SER A 279 -2.85 7.26 -18.22
C SER A 279 -2.37 5.82 -18.42
N THR A 280 -3.28 4.85 -18.38
CA THR A 280 -2.99 3.42 -18.62
C THR A 280 -3.18 2.99 -20.06
N SER A 281 -3.54 3.89 -20.97
CA SER A 281 -3.72 3.59 -22.42
C SER A 281 -2.37 3.51 -23.14
N GLN A 282 -2.40 2.95 -24.35
CA GLN A 282 -1.21 2.91 -25.21
C GLN A 282 -0.83 4.30 -25.79
N SER A 283 -1.74 5.27 -25.75
CA SER A 283 -1.47 6.64 -26.18
C SER A 283 -0.63 7.43 -25.19
N ASN A 284 -0.64 7.05 -23.90
CA ASN A 284 0.24 7.67 -22.92
C ASN A 284 1.65 7.10 -23.03
N THR A 285 2.65 7.98 -23.15
CA THR A 285 4.07 7.63 -23.29
C THR A 285 4.95 8.20 -22.16
N SER A 286 4.37 8.82 -21.14
CA SER A 286 5.08 9.50 -20.06
C SER A 286 4.54 9.10 -18.69
N PRO A 287 5.32 9.31 -17.62
CA PRO A 287 4.85 9.04 -16.26
C PRO A 287 3.74 10.03 -15.86
N VAL A 288 2.75 9.51 -15.16
CA VAL A 288 1.58 10.27 -14.72
C VAL A 288 1.32 10.01 -13.24
N VAL A 289 1.12 11.05 -12.44
CA VAL A 289 0.56 10.94 -11.10
C VAL A 289 -0.88 11.46 -11.12
N ILE A 290 -1.79 10.67 -10.57
CA ILE A 290 -3.19 11.05 -10.35
C ILE A 290 -3.41 11.16 -8.84
N ARG A 291 -3.66 12.39 -8.37
CA ARG A 291 -4.06 12.62 -6.98
C ARG A 291 -5.48 12.09 -6.80
N VAL A 292 -5.61 10.97 -6.10
CA VAL A 292 -6.91 10.33 -5.89
C VAL A 292 -7.85 11.27 -5.13
N PRO A 293 -9.11 11.46 -5.57
CA PRO A 293 -10.02 12.39 -4.93
C PRO A 293 -10.21 12.10 -3.44
N GLY A 294 -10.25 13.16 -2.63
CA GLY A 294 -10.44 13.09 -1.19
C GLY A 294 -11.90 13.19 -0.74
N ASP A 295 -12.11 13.17 0.59
CA ASP A 295 -13.46 13.18 1.19
C ASP A 295 -14.29 14.40 0.81
N THR A 296 -13.68 15.55 0.55
CA THR A 296 -14.41 16.75 0.09
C THR A 296 -15.12 16.49 -1.24
N ILE A 297 -14.44 15.82 -2.19
CA ILE A 297 -15.05 15.48 -3.48
C ILE A 297 -16.10 14.39 -3.30
N LEU A 298 -15.79 13.34 -2.57
CA LEU A 298 -16.73 12.26 -2.30
C LEU A 298 -18.02 12.76 -1.62
N ASN A 299 -17.90 13.68 -0.66
CA ASN A 299 -19.07 14.24 0.01
C ASN A 299 -19.91 15.10 -0.93
N ARG A 300 -19.29 15.86 -1.85
CA ARG A 300 -20.00 16.60 -2.90
C ARG A 300 -20.72 15.66 -3.87
N GLU A 301 -20.11 14.57 -4.28
CA GLU A 301 -20.75 13.56 -5.12
C GLU A 301 -21.99 12.96 -4.43
N ARG A 302 -21.86 12.64 -3.15
CA ARG A 302 -22.96 12.07 -2.35
C ARG A 302 -24.10 13.06 -2.10
N SER A 303 -23.82 14.35 -1.98
CA SER A 303 -24.83 15.40 -1.82
C SER A 303 -25.45 15.86 -3.14
N GLY A 304 -24.89 15.47 -4.27
CA GLY A 304 -25.32 15.97 -5.57
C GLY A 304 -24.87 17.40 -5.88
N ASP A 305 -23.97 17.96 -5.07
CA ASP A 305 -23.46 19.34 -5.20
C ASP A 305 -22.24 19.45 -6.14
N LEU A 306 -22.02 18.51 -7.02
CA LEU A 306 -21.01 18.68 -8.06
C LEU A 306 -21.46 19.79 -9.01
N PRO A 307 -20.57 20.72 -9.39
CA PRO A 307 -20.81 21.58 -10.54
C PRO A 307 -21.19 20.66 -11.69
N GLY A 308 -22.35 20.89 -12.30
CA GLY A 308 -22.92 20.02 -13.33
C GLY A 308 -21.84 19.57 -14.31
N ASP A 309 -21.98 18.33 -14.83
CA ASP A 309 -21.02 17.68 -15.72
C ASP A 309 -20.35 18.71 -16.61
N ALA A 310 -19.12 19.08 -16.23
CA ALA A 310 -18.41 20.12 -16.91
C ALA A 310 -18.14 19.63 -18.33
N GLN A 311 -18.72 20.32 -19.27
CA GLN A 311 -18.42 20.26 -20.70
C GLN A 311 -16.93 20.57 -21.00
N ASP A 312 -16.06 20.63 -19.98
CA ASP A 312 -14.70 21.18 -20.07
C ASP A 312 -13.59 20.15 -20.23
N VAL A 313 -13.88 18.93 -20.65
CA VAL A 313 -12.80 17.98 -21.03
C VAL A 313 -12.39 18.16 -22.52
N THR A 314 -13.08 18.98 -23.27
CA THR A 314 -12.78 19.19 -24.71
C THR A 314 -11.73 20.26 -24.99
N ASP A 315 -11.26 20.97 -23.97
CA ASP A 315 -10.25 22.06 -24.13
C ASP A 315 -8.94 21.79 -23.38
N MET A 316 -8.53 20.53 -23.31
CA MET A 316 -7.12 20.21 -23.05
C MET A 316 -6.35 20.55 -24.33
N GLY A 317 -6.06 21.83 -24.46
CA GLY A 317 -5.15 22.34 -25.47
C GLY A 317 -3.88 21.53 -25.49
N SER A 318 -3.29 21.37 -26.68
CA SER A 318 -2.04 20.68 -26.97
C SER A 318 -1.05 20.86 -25.80
N ALA A 319 -0.49 19.76 -25.35
CA ALA A 319 0.47 19.68 -24.24
C ALA A 319 1.77 20.45 -24.55
N ASP A 320 1.70 21.77 -24.52
CA ASP A 320 2.85 22.67 -24.61
C ASP A 320 3.00 23.60 -23.39
N ASP A 321 2.11 23.47 -22.38
CA ASP A 321 2.33 24.14 -21.10
C ASP A 321 3.09 23.22 -20.14
N THR A 322 4.38 23.04 -20.44
CA THR A 322 5.41 22.72 -19.47
C THR A 322 5.29 23.68 -18.30
N CYS A 323 5.25 23.17 -17.08
CA CYS A 323 5.54 23.96 -15.86
C CYS A 323 6.88 24.66 -16.05
N SER A 324 6.85 25.87 -16.59
CA SER A 324 7.99 26.78 -16.63
C SER A 324 7.82 27.76 -15.48
N ASN A 325 8.70 27.59 -14.48
CA ASN A 325 8.96 28.36 -13.26
C ASN A 325 8.02 28.15 -12.08
#